data_37ac6d0539fd0fef94f71cd73199dd3a
#
_entry.id   37ac6d0539fd0fef94f71cd73199dd3a
#
_cell.length_a   1.000
_cell.length_b   1.000
_cell.length_c   1.000
_cell.angle_alpha   90.00
_cell.angle_beta   90.00
_cell.angle_gamma   90.00
#
_symmetry.space_group_name_H-M   'P 1'
#
loop_
_entity.id
_entity.type
_entity.pdbx_description
1 polymer ?
#
loop_
_entity_poly.entity_id
_entity_poly.type
_entity_poly.pdbx_seq_one_letter_code
_entity_poly.pdbx_strand_id
1 'polypeptide(L)'
;MVLGRSLFWGGMALLLGTPLFSYVYLQGMTRSHRYRDPQAIVPTRVALVLGAGVWADGTPTPMLADRLDAAIELYHRGQVQKLLMSGDNGSQYYDEVITMATYAEQWGVVPGDITLDYAGFSTYESCYRAREIFGMTEGVVVTQDFHLARNVYTCRALGVTVVGLGTPDWGRYSDVTMRRMLLREVLAGVKALAELHLLQPEPTFLGPYEGIP
;
A
#
# COMPACT_ATOMS: atom_id res chain seq x y z
N MET A 1 -8.19 -29.67 -36.48
CA MET A 1 -6.92 -28.92 -36.32
C MET A 1 -7.12 -27.41 -36.15
N VAL A 2 -8.09 -26.77 -36.81
CA VAL A 2 -8.36 -25.32 -36.71
C VAL A 2 -8.91 -24.91 -35.33
N LEU A 3 -9.83 -25.67 -34.75
CA LEU A 3 -10.49 -25.41 -33.47
C LEU A 3 -9.47 -25.36 -32.30
N GLY A 4 -8.50 -26.28 -32.28
CA GLY A 4 -7.46 -26.31 -31.24
C GLY A 4 -6.52 -25.09 -31.28
N ARG A 5 -6.23 -24.57 -32.48
CA ARG A 5 -5.43 -23.35 -32.64
C ARG A 5 -6.19 -22.12 -32.17
N SER A 6 -7.46 -21.99 -32.45
CA SER A 6 -8.30 -20.87 -32.00
C SER A 6 -8.45 -20.84 -30.48
N LEU A 7 -8.64 -21.99 -29.84
CA LEU A 7 -8.70 -22.14 -28.38
C LEU A 7 -7.35 -21.78 -27.73
N PHE A 8 -6.24 -22.20 -28.32
CA PHE A 8 -4.90 -21.87 -27.84
C PHE A 8 -4.63 -20.36 -27.89
N TRP A 9 -4.91 -19.71 -29.03
CA TRP A 9 -4.71 -18.27 -29.17
C TRP A 9 -5.69 -17.45 -28.30
N GLY A 10 -6.93 -17.90 -28.13
CA GLY A 10 -7.89 -17.31 -27.20
C GLY A 10 -7.43 -17.39 -25.75
N GLY A 11 -6.94 -18.55 -25.33
CA GLY A 11 -6.38 -18.74 -23.98
C GLY A 11 -5.14 -17.87 -23.72
N MET A 12 -4.25 -17.79 -24.71
CA MET A 12 -3.05 -16.92 -24.60
C MET A 12 -3.41 -15.44 -24.53
N ALA A 13 -4.37 -14.98 -25.31
CA ALA A 13 -4.85 -13.60 -25.29
C ALA A 13 -5.47 -13.24 -23.93
N LEU A 14 -6.24 -14.14 -23.32
CA LEU A 14 -6.77 -13.96 -21.97
C LEU A 14 -5.65 -13.92 -20.92
N LEU A 15 -4.70 -14.83 -21.01
CA LEU A 15 -3.63 -14.97 -20.03
C LEU A 15 -2.68 -13.76 -20.01
N LEU A 16 -2.42 -13.14 -21.14
CA LEU A 16 -1.59 -11.94 -21.27
C LEU A 16 -2.39 -10.63 -21.18
N GLY A 17 -3.63 -10.66 -21.67
CA GLY A 17 -4.48 -9.47 -21.71
C GLY A 17 -5.03 -9.09 -20.34
N THR A 18 -5.40 -10.07 -19.52
CA THR A 18 -5.99 -9.80 -18.19
C THR A 18 -5.05 -9.03 -17.25
N PRO A 19 -3.78 -9.41 -17.10
CA PRO A 19 -2.86 -8.63 -16.26
C PRO A 19 -2.64 -7.20 -16.76
N LEU A 20 -2.44 -7.03 -18.06
CA LEU A 20 -2.27 -5.70 -18.64
C LEU A 20 -3.53 -4.85 -18.49
N PHE A 21 -4.70 -5.42 -18.75
CA PHE A 21 -5.98 -4.75 -18.55
C PHE A 21 -6.15 -4.31 -17.09
N SER A 22 -5.90 -5.21 -16.12
CA SER A 22 -6.04 -4.89 -14.70
C SER A 22 -5.11 -3.73 -14.31
N TYR A 23 -3.87 -3.75 -14.78
CA TYR A 23 -2.92 -2.66 -14.53
C TYR A 23 -3.41 -1.32 -15.10
N VAL A 24 -3.78 -1.28 -16.38
CA VAL A 24 -4.27 -0.05 -17.03
C VAL A 24 -5.56 0.44 -16.37
N TYR A 25 -6.47 -0.46 -16.01
CA TYR A 25 -7.71 -0.14 -15.31
C TYR A 25 -7.44 0.55 -13.96
N LEU A 26 -6.58 -0.05 -13.12
CA LEU A 26 -6.21 0.52 -11.83
C LEU A 26 -5.53 1.89 -11.97
N GLN A 27 -4.65 2.04 -12.97
CA GLN A 27 -3.99 3.31 -13.27
C GLN A 27 -5.02 4.40 -13.67
N GLY A 28 -5.99 4.06 -14.49
CA GLY A 28 -7.04 4.98 -14.94
C GLY A 28 -7.97 5.40 -13.80
N MET A 29 -8.48 4.42 -13.03
CA MET A 29 -9.46 4.64 -11.96
C MET A 29 -8.92 5.49 -10.80
N THR A 30 -7.59 5.53 -10.62
CA THR A 30 -6.99 6.23 -9.49
C THR A 30 -6.22 7.49 -9.86
N ARG A 31 -6.15 7.83 -11.15
CA ARG A 31 -5.30 8.93 -11.65
C ARG A 31 -5.53 10.26 -10.93
N SER A 32 -6.77 10.63 -10.65
CA SER A 32 -7.16 11.87 -9.98
C SER A 32 -6.94 11.86 -8.45
N HIS A 33 -6.53 10.72 -7.88
CA HIS A 33 -6.38 10.54 -6.44
C HIS A 33 -4.93 10.24 -6.05
N ARG A 34 -3.97 10.45 -6.98
CA ARG A 34 -2.55 10.16 -6.74
C ARG A 34 -1.72 11.41 -6.90
N TYR A 35 -0.89 11.66 -5.92
CA TYR A 35 -0.01 12.82 -5.81
C TYR A 35 1.42 12.38 -5.60
N ARG A 36 2.37 13.22 -6.00
CA ARG A 36 3.82 13.05 -5.75
C ARG A 36 4.39 14.19 -4.91
N ASP A 37 3.65 15.28 -4.83
CA ASP A 37 4.01 16.44 -4.04
C ASP A 37 3.23 16.42 -2.72
N PRO A 38 3.89 16.31 -1.57
CA PRO A 38 3.23 16.38 -0.27
C PRO A 38 2.38 17.65 -0.12
N GLN A 39 2.79 18.77 -0.73
CA GLN A 39 2.06 20.05 -0.62
C GLN A 39 0.67 19.99 -1.30
N ALA A 40 0.48 19.10 -2.26
CA ALA A 40 -0.81 18.91 -2.92
C ALA A 40 -1.82 18.09 -2.11
N ILE A 41 -1.39 17.49 -0.99
CA ILE A 41 -2.26 16.71 -0.11
C ILE A 41 -3.11 17.66 0.73
N VAL A 42 -4.43 17.55 0.58
CA VAL A 42 -5.37 18.28 1.44
C VAL A 42 -5.28 17.70 2.87
N PRO A 43 -5.25 18.55 3.91
CA PRO A 43 -5.19 18.07 5.29
C PRO A 43 -6.29 17.05 5.61
N THR A 44 -5.88 15.94 6.22
CA THR A 44 -6.74 14.84 6.65
C THR A 44 -6.25 14.30 7.99
N ARG A 45 -7.00 13.41 8.62
CA ARG A 45 -6.62 12.94 9.96
C ARG A 45 -5.48 11.93 9.93
N VAL A 46 -5.47 10.98 9.01
CA VAL A 46 -4.63 9.77 9.08
C VAL A 46 -3.80 9.57 7.81
N ALA A 47 -2.51 9.25 7.97
CA ALA A 47 -1.71 8.63 6.94
C ALA A 47 -1.56 7.12 7.20
N LEU A 48 -2.02 6.29 6.28
CA LEU A 48 -1.73 4.86 6.24
C LEU A 48 -0.38 4.64 5.56
N VAL A 49 0.61 4.23 6.34
CA VAL A 49 1.97 3.96 5.86
C VAL A 49 2.15 2.45 5.70
N LEU A 50 2.44 2.00 4.49
CA LEU A 50 2.58 0.58 4.20
C LEU A 50 4.03 0.11 4.34
N GLY A 51 4.23 -1.07 4.93
CA GLY A 51 5.52 -1.73 5.03
C GLY A 51 6.19 -2.01 3.68
N ALA A 52 7.53 -2.01 3.66
CA ALA A 52 8.36 -2.28 2.48
C ALA A 52 9.65 -3.06 2.80
N GLY A 53 9.71 -3.59 4.00
CA GLY A 53 10.79 -4.45 4.46
C GLY A 53 11.81 -3.76 5.37
N VAL A 54 12.40 -4.58 6.24
CA VAL A 54 13.44 -4.21 7.20
C VAL A 54 14.63 -5.11 6.96
N TRP A 55 15.84 -4.58 7.11
CA TRP A 55 17.08 -5.36 7.07
C TRP A 55 17.24 -6.21 8.32
N ALA A 56 18.08 -7.24 8.25
CA ALA A 56 18.36 -8.15 9.37
C ALA A 56 18.95 -7.44 10.60
N ASP A 57 19.52 -6.25 10.45
CA ASP A 57 20.02 -5.41 11.52
C ASP A 57 18.94 -4.52 12.17
N GLY A 58 17.69 -4.64 11.75
CA GLY A 58 16.56 -3.85 12.26
C GLY A 58 16.41 -2.47 11.62
N THR A 59 17.20 -2.13 10.60
CA THR A 59 17.07 -0.85 9.90
C THR A 59 16.04 -0.93 8.76
N PRO A 60 15.27 0.14 8.47
CA PRO A 60 14.34 0.13 7.35
C PRO A 60 15.08 0.01 6.01
N THR A 61 14.52 -0.75 5.08
CA THR A 61 15.00 -0.73 3.69
C THR A 61 14.88 0.68 3.12
N PRO A 62 15.64 1.04 2.07
CA PRO A 62 15.50 2.35 1.43
C PRO A 62 14.06 2.66 0.99
N MET A 63 13.30 1.66 0.53
CA MET A 63 11.89 1.84 0.17
C MET A 63 11.01 2.14 1.38
N LEU A 64 11.26 1.48 2.51
CA LEU A 64 10.53 1.75 3.74
C LEU A 64 10.89 3.14 4.29
N ALA A 65 12.17 3.49 4.32
CA ALA A 65 12.62 4.81 4.76
C ALA A 65 11.98 5.93 3.93
N ASP A 66 11.96 5.82 2.59
CA ASP A 66 11.31 6.83 1.73
C ASP A 66 9.80 7.00 2.06
N ARG A 67 9.08 5.93 2.43
CA ARG A 67 7.67 6.01 2.87
C ARG A 67 7.55 6.72 4.21
N LEU A 68 8.40 6.37 5.15
CA LEU A 68 8.42 6.97 6.48
C LEU A 68 8.74 8.46 6.40
N ASP A 69 9.76 8.83 5.65
CA ASP A 69 10.14 10.24 5.44
C ASP A 69 8.97 11.06 4.87
N ALA A 70 8.28 10.52 3.85
CA ALA A 70 7.12 11.18 3.26
C ALA A 70 5.94 11.33 4.24
N ALA A 71 5.68 10.31 5.06
CA ALA A 71 4.61 10.37 6.07
C ALA A 71 4.95 11.33 7.21
N ILE A 72 6.21 11.33 7.66
CA ILE A 72 6.73 12.25 8.67
C ILE A 72 6.68 13.70 8.16
N GLU A 73 7.00 13.93 6.88
CA GLU A 73 6.83 15.25 6.27
C GLU A 73 5.38 15.72 6.30
N LEU A 74 4.42 14.87 5.95
CA LEU A 74 2.99 15.19 6.05
C LEU A 74 2.59 15.53 7.50
N TYR A 75 3.10 14.79 8.48
CA TYR A 75 2.85 15.03 9.91
C TYR A 75 3.40 16.38 10.36
N HIS A 76 4.66 16.68 10.09
CA HIS A 76 5.27 17.94 10.47
C HIS A 76 4.67 19.17 9.77
N ARG A 77 4.11 18.99 8.58
CA ARG A 77 3.35 20.02 7.88
C ARG A 77 1.93 20.22 8.43
N GLY A 78 1.49 19.37 9.36
CA GLY A 78 0.12 19.37 9.87
C GLY A 78 -0.92 18.91 8.85
N GLN A 79 -0.49 18.25 7.77
CA GLN A 79 -1.39 17.69 6.75
C GLN A 79 -2.00 16.37 7.19
N VAL A 80 -1.36 15.67 8.15
CA VAL A 80 -1.95 14.55 8.89
C VAL A 80 -1.68 14.72 10.38
N GLN A 81 -2.55 14.13 11.21
CA GLN A 81 -2.45 14.19 12.66
C GLN A 81 -1.98 12.86 13.25
N LYS A 82 -2.23 11.76 12.55
CA LYS A 82 -1.95 10.40 13.00
C LYS A 82 -1.30 9.58 11.90
N LEU A 83 -0.42 8.67 12.29
CA LEU A 83 0.20 7.68 11.41
C LEU A 83 -0.30 6.29 11.78
N LEU A 84 -0.97 5.60 10.85
CA LEU A 84 -1.29 4.19 10.95
C LEU A 84 -0.22 3.41 10.19
N MET A 85 0.65 2.72 10.92
CA MET A 85 1.75 1.94 10.35
C MET A 85 1.33 0.49 10.20
N SER A 86 1.17 0.05 8.95
CA SER A 86 0.69 -1.28 8.63
C SER A 86 1.77 -2.09 7.93
N GLY A 87 2.18 -3.17 8.55
CA GLY A 87 3.25 -4.03 8.08
C GLY A 87 3.12 -5.47 8.54
N ASP A 88 4.16 -6.25 8.23
CA ASP A 88 4.25 -7.66 8.59
C ASP A 88 5.05 -7.83 9.89
N ASN A 89 4.53 -8.67 10.79
CA ASN A 89 5.21 -9.16 11.98
C ASN A 89 5.32 -10.70 11.91
N GLY A 90 5.75 -11.21 10.75
CA GLY A 90 5.71 -12.65 10.42
C GLY A 90 6.74 -13.52 11.18
N SER A 91 7.65 -12.94 11.96
CA SER A 91 8.60 -13.72 12.78
C SER A 91 9.07 -12.97 14.02
N GLN A 92 9.48 -13.73 15.05
CA GLN A 92 10.01 -13.21 16.31
C GLN A 92 11.25 -12.29 16.15
N TYR A 93 11.90 -12.30 15.00
CA TYR A 93 13.09 -11.50 14.67
C TYR A 93 12.83 -10.43 13.59
N TYR A 94 11.59 -10.31 13.11
CA TYR A 94 11.22 -9.38 12.06
C TYR A 94 9.99 -8.60 12.50
N ASP A 95 10.20 -7.43 13.06
CA ASP A 95 9.14 -6.52 13.47
C ASP A 95 9.25 -5.23 12.67
N GLU A 96 8.61 -5.24 11.49
CA GLU A 96 8.60 -4.10 10.61
C GLU A 96 7.88 -2.91 11.24
N VAL A 97 6.80 -3.17 11.95
CA VAL A 97 5.93 -2.13 12.49
C VAL A 97 6.60 -1.37 13.64
N ILE A 98 7.32 -2.07 14.53
CA ILE A 98 8.12 -1.43 15.59
C ILE A 98 9.28 -0.61 14.98
N THR A 99 9.92 -1.12 13.93
CA THR A 99 10.96 -0.36 13.22
C THR A 99 10.39 0.93 12.63
N MET A 100 9.19 0.86 12.02
CA MET A 100 8.51 2.04 11.47
C MET A 100 8.20 3.08 12.56
N ALA A 101 7.68 2.64 13.71
CA ALA A 101 7.38 3.52 14.84
C ALA A 101 8.65 4.15 15.40
N THR A 102 9.66 3.34 15.70
CA THR A 102 10.94 3.82 16.24
C THR A 102 11.59 4.85 15.32
N TYR A 103 11.54 4.60 14.01
CA TYR A 103 12.05 5.55 13.02
C TYR A 103 11.29 6.88 13.08
N ALA A 104 9.95 6.85 13.08
CA ALA A 104 9.14 8.06 13.12
C ALA A 104 9.33 8.84 14.44
N GLU A 105 9.44 8.16 15.58
CA GLU A 105 9.73 8.76 16.87
C GLU A 105 11.10 9.48 16.88
N GLN A 106 12.13 8.88 16.30
CA GLN A 106 13.45 9.49 16.15
C GLN A 106 13.41 10.78 15.34
N TRP A 107 12.45 10.91 14.43
CA TRP A 107 12.23 12.10 13.63
C TRP A 107 11.11 13.01 14.19
N GLY A 108 10.74 12.83 15.46
CA GLY A 108 9.92 13.78 16.20
C GLY A 108 8.41 13.60 16.06
N VAL A 109 7.94 12.45 15.57
CA VAL A 109 6.51 12.09 15.66
C VAL A 109 6.20 11.69 17.10
N VAL A 110 5.13 12.24 17.66
CA VAL A 110 4.72 11.93 19.03
C VAL A 110 4.23 10.46 19.11
N PRO A 111 4.70 9.63 20.06
CA PRO A 111 4.29 8.21 20.16
C PRO A 111 2.77 8.01 20.20
N GLY A 112 2.03 8.91 20.89
CA GLY A 112 0.56 8.87 20.94
C GLY A 112 -0.14 9.19 19.61
N ASP A 113 0.60 9.59 18.56
CA ASP A 113 0.09 9.84 17.22
C ASP A 113 0.41 8.69 16.25
N ILE A 114 1.05 7.62 16.74
CA ILE A 114 1.39 6.43 15.98
C ILE A 114 0.47 5.29 16.41
N THR A 115 -0.17 4.66 15.44
CA THR A 115 -0.98 3.45 15.62
C THR A 115 -0.33 2.31 14.84
N LEU A 116 -0.25 1.12 15.43
CA LEU A 116 0.50 -0.02 14.90
C LEU A 116 -0.45 -1.11 14.43
N ASP A 117 -0.37 -1.47 13.16
CA ASP A 117 -1.08 -2.60 12.56
C ASP A 117 -0.09 -3.71 12.23
N TYR A 118 -0.02 -4.72 13.08
CA TYR A 118 0.89 -5.86 12.96
C TYR A 118 0.42 -6.95 12.00
N ALA A 119 -0.75 -6.80 11.39
CA ALA A 119 -1.33 -7.82 10.52
C ALA A 119 -1.65 -7.30 9.11
N GLY A 120 -0.87 -6.33 8.65
CA GLY A 120 -0.94 -5.79 7.30
C GLY A 120 -0.17 -6.63 6.28
N PHE A 121 -0.44 -7.96 6.20
CA PHE A 121 0.30 -8.90 5.35
C PHE A 121 0.11 -8.69 3.85
N SER A 122 -0.87 -7.94 3.46
CA SER A 122 -1.15 -7.56 2.08
C SER A 122 -1.83 -6.20 2.01
N THR A 123 -1.83 -5.59 0.81
CA THR A 123 -2.57 -4.34 0.58
C THR A 123 -4.05 -4.47 0.91
N TYR A 124 -4.67 -5.61 0.59
CA TYR A 124 -6.07 -5.88 0.91
C TYR A 124 -6.28 -5.86 2.42
N GLU A 125 -5.47 -6.60 3.17
CA GLU A 125 -5.58 -6.67 4.63
C GLU A 125 -5.27 -5.34 5.31
N SER A 126 -4.24 -4.62 4.88
CA SER A 126 -3.94 -3.28 5.41
C SER A 126 -5.12 -2.32 5.24
N CYS A 127 -5.74 -2.25 4.06
CA CYS A 127 -6.90 -1.39 3.82
C CYS A 127 -8.16 -1.87 4.56
N TYR A 128 -8.40 -3.18 4.61
CA TYR A 128 -9.52 -3.77 5.34
C TYR A 128 -9.42 -3.46 6.82
N ARG A 129 -8.26 -3.71 7.42
CA ARG A 129 -8.01 -3.47 8.84
C ARG A 129 -7.98 -1.98 9.18
N ALA A 130 -7.44 -1.12 8.29
CA ALA A 130 -7.50 0.33 8.47
C ALA A 130 -8.94 0.80 8.68
N ARG A 131 -9.91 0.23 7.96
CA ARG A 131 -11.33 0.54 8.12
C ARG A 131 -11.95 -0.15 9.34
N GLU A 132 -11.89 -1.48 9.39
CA GLU A 132 -12.72 -2.26 10.30
C GLU A 132 -12.14 -2.35 11.73
N ILE A 133 -10.80 -2.29 11.86
CA ILE A 133 -10.13 -2.36 13.15
C ILE A 133 -9.78 -0.97 13.68
N PHE A 134 -9.25 -0.11 12.81
CA PHE A 134 -8.74 1.20 13.20
C PHE A 134 -9.71 2.36 12.91
N GLY A 135 -10.87 2.08 12.31
CA GLY A 135 -11.92 3.08 12.10
C GLY A 135 -11.53 4.20 11.12
N MET A 136 -10.55 3.96 10.25
CA MET A 136 -10.14 4.93 9.25
C MET A 136 -11.19 5.03 8.14
N THR A 137 -11.86 6.17 8.04
CA THR A 137 -12.86 6.44 7.00
C THR A 137 -12.29 7.26 5.84
N GLU A 138 -11.29 8.09 6.11
CA GLU A 138 -10.61 8.93 5.13
C GLU A 138 -9.14 9.11 5.49
N GLY A 139 -8.30 9.48 4.52
CA GLY A 139 -6.88 9.77 4.76
C GLY A 139 -6.01 9.72 3.52
N VAL A 140 -4.71 9.59 3.76
CA VAL A 140 -3.70 9.43 2.72
C VAL A 140 -2.98 8.09 2.84
N VAL A 141 -2.80 7.38 1.74
CA VAL A 141 -1.94 6.18 1.68
C VAL A 141 -0.56 6.59 1.18
N VAL A 142 0.48 6.22 1.91
CA VAL A 142 1.88 6.51 1.55
C VAL A 142 2.59 5.24 1.12
N THR A 143 3.07 5.21 -0.12
CA THR A 143 3.81 4.08 -0.71
C THR A 143 4.59 4.52 -1.94
N GLN A 144 5.41 3.65 -2.56
CA GLN A 144 6.08 3.96 -3.82
C GLN A 144 5.10 4.19 -4.96
N ASP A 145 5.48 5.05 -5.92
CA ASP A 145 4.63 5.45 -7.04
C ASP A 145 4.16 4.27 -7.90
N PHE A 146 5.03 3.28 -8.14
CA PHE A 146 4.67 2.07 -8.90
C PHE A 146 3.54 1.26 -8.22
N HIS A 147 3.47 1.32 -6.90
CA HIS A 147 2.53 0.56 -6.07
C HIS A 147 1.23 1.33 -5.77
N LEU A 148 1.24 2.65 -5.97
CA LEU A 148 0.23 3.59 -5.50
C LEU A 148 -1.17 3.34 -6.09
N ALA A 149 -1.25 3.05 -7.40
CA ALA A 149 -2.54 2.86 -8.06
C ALA A 149 -3.35 1.72 -7.43
N ARG A 150 -2.71 0.57 -7.20
CA ARG A 150 -3.36 -0.59 -6.60
C ARG A 150 -3.77 -0.32 -5.15
N ASN A 151 -2.94 0.36 -4.37
CA ASN A 151 -3.27 0.70 -2.98
C ASN A 151 -4.46 1.64 -2.88
N VAL A 152 -4.45 2.75 -3.62
CA VAL A 152 -5.56 3.71 -3.62
C VAL A 152 -6.86 3.04 -4.07
N TYR A 153 -6.81 2.22 -5.13
CA TYR A 153 -7.98 1.49 -5.59
C TYR A 153 -8.52 0.53 -4.51
N THR A 154 -7.63 -0.27 -3.91
CA THR A 154 -8.01 -1.26 -2.90
C THR A 154 -8.67 -0.61 -1.68
N CYS A 155 -8.04 0.41 -1.09
CA CYS A 155 -8.62 1.09 0.07
C CYS A 155 -9.97 1.74 -0.27
N ARG A 156 -10.10 2.39 -1.43
CA ARG A 156 -11.36 3.02 -1.86
C ARG A 156 -12.46 1.99 -2.12
N ALA A 157 -12.14 0.87 -2.74
CA ALA A 157 -13.08 -0.24 -2.97
C ALA A 157 -13.55 -0.88 -1.65
N LEU A 158 -12.71 -0.88 -0.62
CA LEU A 158 -13.05 -1.31 0.73
C LEU A 158 -13.74 -0.21 1.57
N GLY A 159 -14.05 0.95 0.98
CA GLY A 159 -14.85 2.00 1.60
C GLY A 159 -14.06 3.02 2.43
N VAL A 160 -12.73 3.09 2.27
CA VAL A 160 -11.89 4.15 2.86
C VAL A 160 -11.66 5.25 1.81
N THR A 161 -12.09 6.46 2.06
CA THR A 161 -11.89 7.60 1.15
C THR A 161 -10.44 8.08 1.23
N VAL A 162 -9.57 7.54 0.37
CA VAL A 162 -8.15 7.88 0.38
C VAL A 162 -7.71 8.59 -0.90
N VAL A 163 -6.70 9.45 -0.74
CA VAL A 163 -5.76 9.84 -1.78
C VAL A 163 -4.42 9.14 -1.52
N GLY A 164 -3.56 9.12 -2.52
CA GLY A 164 -2.25 8.48 -2.37
C GLY A 164 -1.11 9.46 -2.57
N LEU A 165 -0.09 9.38 -1.71
CA LEU A 165 1.19 10.04 -1.89
C LEU A 165 2.23 9.01 -2.32
N GLY A 166 2.75 9.17 -3.55
CA GLY A 166 3.78 8.32 -4.12
C GLY A 166 5.18 8.82 -3.78
N THR A 167 6.00 7.95 -3.18
CA THR A 167 7.43 8.24 -3.04
C THR A 167 8.18 7.89 -4.33
N PRO A 168 9.32 8.54 -4.62
CA PRO A 168 10.09 8.32 -5.83
C PRO A 168 10.51 6.85 -6.01
N ASP A 169 10.55 6.40 -7.26
CA ASP A 169 10.92 5.02 -7.61
C ASP A 169 11.93 4.97 -8.77
N TRP A 170 11.56 5.32 -10.01
CA TRP A 170 12.47 5.38 -11.15
C TRP A 170 13.53 6.46 -10.96
N GLY A 171 14.79 6.10 -11.19
CA GLY A 171 15.93 6.97 -10.93
C GLY A 171 16.42 6.97 -9.47
N ARG A 172 15.59 6.52 -8.52
CA ARG A 172 15.97 6.31 -7.12
C ARG A 172 16.53 4.91 -6.91
N TYR A 173 15.90 3.91 -7.54
CA TYR A 173 16.30 2.49 -7.48
C TYR A 173 16.80 1.99 -8.83
N SER A 174 17.52 0.85 -8.83
CA SER A 174 18.04 0.27 -10.08
C SER A 174 16.91 -0.12 -11.03
N ASP A 175 17.15 0.03 -12.33
CA ASP A 175 16.18 -0.36 -13.37
C ASP A 175 15.75 -1.82 -13.26
N VAL A 176 16.66 -2.71 -12.85
CA VAL A 176 16.39 -4.14 -12.67
C VAL A 176 15.35 -4.33 -11.56
N THR A 177 15.54 -3.63 -10.42
CA THR A 177 14.59 -3.65 -9.31
C THR A 177 13.23 -3.12 -9.77
N MET A 178 13.22 -1.97 -10.46
CA MET A 178 11.98 -1.34 -10.89
C MET A 178 11.20 -2.19 -11.89
N ARG A 179 11.87 -2.81 -12.87
CA ARG A 179 11.21 -3.74 -13.83
C ARG A 179 10.61 -4.95 -13.11
N ARG A 180 11.32 -5.52 -12.12
CA ARG A 180 10.80 -6.62 -11.31
C ARG A 180 9.57 -6.19 -10.50
N MET A 181 9.61 -5.02 -9.88
CA MET A 181 8.47 -4.48 -9.11
C MET A 181 7.27 -4.20 -10.01
N LEU A 182 7.48 -3.61 -11.19
CA LEU A 182 6.42 -3.36 -12.16
C LEU A 182 5.76 -4.67 -12.63
N LEU A 183 6.55 -5.70 -12.95
CA LEU A 183 6.00 -7.01 -13.34
C LEU A 183 5.15 -7.60 -12.20
N ARG A 184 5.63 -7.51 -10.96
CA ARG A 184 4.87 -7.94 -9.78
C ARG A 184 3.55 -7.17 -9.66
N GLU A 185 3.54 -5.85 -9.88
CA GLU A 185 2.33 -5.03 -9.78
C GLU A 185 1.30 -5.35 -10.87
N VAL A 186 1.75 -5.66 -12.09
CA VAL A 186 0.87 -6.10 -13.18
C VAL A 186 0.12 -7.38 -12.80
N LEU A 187 0.82 -8.35 -12.18
CA LEU A 187 0.21 -9.60 -11.70
C LEU A 187 -0.64 -9.38 -10.44
N ALA A 188 -0.16 -8.56 -9.50
CA ALA A 188 -0.86 -8.26 -8.27
C ALA A 188 -2.16 -7.48 -8.50
N GLY A 189 -2.28 -6.75 -9.61
CA GLY A 189 -3.51 -6.09 -10.02
C GLY A 189 -4.66 -7.06 -10.26
N VAL A 190 -4.39 -8.20 -10.91
CA VAL A 190 -5.40 -9.26 -11.12
C VAL A 190 -5.88 -9.83 -9.79
N LYS A 191 -4.92 -10.16 -8.90
CA LYS A 191 -5.23 -10.66 -7.56
C LYS A 191 -6.10 -9.65 -6.79
N ALA A 192 -5.72 -8.39 -6.78
CA ALA A 192 -6.46 -7.34 -6.06
C ALA A 192 -7.92 -7.21 -6.56
N LEU A 193 -8.13 -7.20 -7.88
CA LEU A 193 -9.48 -7.16 -8.44
C LEU A 193 -10.30 -8.42 -8.10
N ALA A 194 -9.66 -9.60 -8.11
CA ALA A 194 -10.32 -10.83 -7.70
C ALA A 194 -10.69 -10.82 -6.22
N GLU A 195 -9.79 -10.39 -5.33
CA GLU A 195 -10.06 -10.28 -3.90
C GLU A 195 -11.19 -9.29 -3.60
N LEU A 196 -11.21 -8.14 -4.29
CA LEU A 196 -12.20 -7.10 -4.03
C LEU A 196 -13.60 -7.41 -4.58
N HIS A 197 -13.69 -8.07 -5.73
CA HIS A 197 -14.96 -8.18 -6.46
C HIS A 197 -15.51 -9.60 -6.56
N LEU A 198 -14.70 -10.63 -6.31
CA LEU A 198 -15.10 -12.02 -6.45
C LEU A 198 -14.97 -12.83 -5.15
N LEU A 199 -13.80 -12.74 -4.48
CA LEU A 199 -13.46 -13.61 -3.37
C LEU A 199 -13.85 -13.01 -2.02
N GLN A 200 -13.62 -11.73 -1.84
CA GLN A 200 -13.87 -10.96 -0.60
C GLN A 200 -13.39 -11.71 0.66
N PRO A 201 -12.10 -12.12 0.70
CA PRO A 201 -11.61 -12.93 1.81
C PRO A 201 -11.64 -12.13 3.12
N GLU A 202 -11.88 -12.84 4.21
CA GLU A 202 -11.60 -12.27 5.53
C GLU A 202 -10.08 -12.13 5.73
N PRO A 203 -9.62 -11.09 6.43
CA PRO A 203 -8.22 -10.96 6.80
C PRO A 203 -7.74 -12.15 7.63
N THR A 204 -6.46 -12.48 7.51
CA THR A 204 -5.81 -13.55 8.28
C THR A 204 -6.01 -13.37 9.80
N PHE A 205 -5.94 -12.12 10.26
CA PHE A 205 -6.26 -11.75 11.65
C PHE A 205 -7.20 -10.56 11.66
N LEU A 206 -8.45 -10.77 12.08
CA LEU A 206 -9.41 -9.69 12.20
C LEU A 206 -9.16 -8.87 13.49
N GLY A 207 -9.11 -9.50 14.64
CA GLY A 207 -8.94 -8.81 15.92
C GLY A 207 -10.17 -7.99 16.36
N PRO A 208 -10.17 -7.43 17.57
CA PRO A 208 -11.20 -6.50 18.03
C PRO A 208 -11.01 -5.11 17.40
N TYR A 209 -12.05 -4.29 17.44
CA TYR A 209 -11.95 -2.87 17.08
C TYR A 209 -11.07 -2.12 18.09
N GLU A 210 -10.06 -1.41 17.60
CA GLU A 210 -9.09 -0.67 18.42
C GLU A 210 -9.24 0.86 18.25
N GLY A 211 -9.59 1.31 17.05
CA GLY A 211 -9.65 2.73 16.69
C GLY A 211 -8.28 3.37 16.53
N ILE A 212 -8.27 4.64 16.07
CA ILE A 212 -7.08 5.51 16.06
C ILE A 212 -7.34 6.59 17.11
N PRO A 213 -6.50 6.70 18.16
CA PRO A 213 -6.69 7.62 19.29
C PRO A 213 -6.66 9.10 18.90
#